data_f69a121d4baeaa4780a5049a779322de
#
_entry.id   f69a121d4baeaa4780a5049a779322de
#
_cell.length_a   1.000
_cell.length_b   1.000
_cell.length_c   1.000
_cell.angle_alpha   90.00
_cell.angle_beta   90.00
_cell.angle_gamma   90.00
#
_symmetry.space_group_name_H-M   'P 1'
#
loop_
_entity.id
_entity.type
_entity.pdbx_description
1 polymer ?
#
loop_
_entity_poly.entity_id
_entity_poly.type
_entity_poly.pdbx_seq_one_letter_code
_entity_poly.pdbx_strand_id
1 'polypeptide(L)'
;MLHNNMITCNYVTCNYVTWIKGRFLMEYVEAVRDIKQINSIKKYLKKHSERDYVLFVFGINTGLKITEMLDIKVDDVFEKENCVKDFYLLSHKETLKEVYLNHKVKQAILHYVHTLHLSGENFLFKSSKTDKPITRQQAYRIIHHAAEAVGIEGKIGTNSMRKTFGYHAYKRGIAISLLQKHFNHSTPSETLKYLGISKDEKIRTEIDVNL
;
A
#
# COMPACT_ATOMS: atom_id res chain seq x y z
N MET A 1 -21.30 -9.74 -39.26
CA MET A 1 -21.27 -10.72 -38.15
C MET A 1 -19.87 -10.71 -37.57
N LEU A 2 -19.67 -10.02 -36.47
CA LEU A 2 -18.35 -9.94 -35.79
C LEU A 2 -18.45 -10.81 -34.54
N HIS A 3 -17.71 -11.93 -34.54
CA HIS A 3 -17.61 -12.85 -33.41
C HIS A 3 -16.78 -12.19 -32.28
N ASN A 4 -17.43 -11.99 -31.14
CA ASN A 4 -16.79 -11.70 -29.88
C ASN A 4 -16.10 -12.97 -29.35
N ASN A 5 -14.79 -13.07 -29.49
CA ASN A 5 -14.00 -14.04 -28.76
C ASN A 5 -13.59 -13.42 -27.40
N MET A 6 -14.35 -13.75 -26.37
CA MET A 6 -13.89 -13.61 -24.98
C MET A 6 -12.83 -14.67 -24.72
N ILE A 7 -11.58 -14.27 -24.66
CA ILE A 7 -10.51 -15.11 -24.11
C ILE A 7 -10.46 -14.82 -22.63
N THR A 8 -10.91 -15.79 -21.81
CA THR A 8 -10.73 -15.81 -20.38
C THR A 8 -9.26 -16.08 -20.07
N CYS A 9 -8.54 -15.06 -19.68
CA CYS A 9 -7.18 -15.20 -19.18
C CYS A 9 -7.20 -15.35 -17.65
N ASN A 10 -7.12 -16.58 -17.17
CA ASN A 10 -6.73 -16.90 -15.81
C ASN A 10 -5.23 -16.75 -15.71
N TYR A 11 -4.73 -15.73 -14.98
CA TYR A 11 -3.52 -15.72 -14.15
C TYR A 11 -3.19 -14.31 -13.67
N VAL A 12 -3.43 -14.10 -12.38
CA VAL A 12 -2.52 -13.56 -11.36
C VAL A 12 -1.60 -12.41 -11.79
N THR A 13 -2.15 -11.24 -12.03
CA THR A 13 -1.62 -9.92 -11.66
C THR A 13 -2.74 -8.90 -11.88
N CYS A 14 -3.20 -8.26 -10.79
CA CYS A 14 -4.28 -7.28 -10.89
C CYS A 14 -3.70 -5.95 -11.44
N ASN A 15 -3.43 -5.94 -12.73
CA ASN A 15 -3.34 -4.75 -13.53
C ASN A 15 -4.60 -4.76 -14.41
N TYR A 16 -5.46 -3.77 -14.28
CA TYR A 16 -6.57 -3.61 -15.19
C TYR A 16 -6.01 -3.38 -16.60
N VAL A 17 -6.16 -4.39 -17.45
CA VAL A 17 -5.76 -4.33 -18.86
C VAL A 17 -6.99 -3.96 -19.66
N THR A 18 -7.07 -2.74 -20.14
CA THR A 18 -8.07 -2.33 -21.13
C THR A 18 -7.53 -2.54 -22.54
N TRP A 19 -8.30 -3.25 -23.33
CA TRP A 19 -7.99 -3.50 -24.75
C TRP A 19 -8.44 -2.30 -25.59
N ILE A 20 -7.49 -1.47 -26.05
CA ILE A 20 -7.79 -0.40 -27.00
C ILE A 20 -6.82 -0.53 -28.19
N LYS A 21 -7.36 -0.75 -29.39
CA LYS A 21 -6.62 -0.80 -30.66
C LYS A 21 -5.41 -1.75 -30.67
N GLY A 22 -5.56 -3.01 -30.17
CA GLY A 22 -4.52 -4.03 -30.31
C GLY A 22 -3.26 -3.81 -29.44
N ARG A 23 -3.30 -2.93 -28.44
CA ARG A 23 -2.23 -2.71 -27.44
C ARG A 23 -2.73 -3.01 -26.04
N PHE A 24 -1.98 -3.82 -25.31
CA PHE A 24 -2.16 -3.96 -23.85
C PHE A 24 -1.64 -2.69 -23.17
N LEU A 25 -2.54 -1.86 -22.71
CA LEU A 25 -2.19 -0.76 -21.84
C LEU A 25 -2.30 -1.24 -20.40
N MET A 26 -1.15 -1.42 -19.73
CA MET A 26 -1.12 -1.55 -18.29
C MET A 26 -1.60 -0.22 -17.69
N GLU A 27 -2.74 -0.24 -17.01
CA GLU A 27 -3.23 0.95 -16.32
C GLU A 27 -2.25 1.32 -15.22
N TYR A 28 -1.56 2.43 -15.44
CA TYR A 28 -0.58 2.96 -14.52
C TYR A 28 -1.30 3.75 -13.43
N VAL A 29 -1.27 3.25 -12.19
CA VAL A 29 -1.73 4.02 -11.03
C VAL A 29 -0.62 4.95 -10.54
N GLU A 30 -0.98 6.09 -9.98
CA GLU A 30 -0.04 7.12 -9.53
C GLU A 30 0.20 7.08 -8.02
N ALA A 31 1.32 7.65 -7.59
CA ALA A 31 1.56 7.95 -6.18
C ALA A 31 0.79 9.21 -5.77
N VAL A 32 0.23 9.23 -4.57
CA VAL A 32 -0.32 10.48 -4.00
C VAL A 32 0.86 11.29 -3.46
N ARG A 33 1.24 12.34 -4.20
CA ARG A 33 2.45 13.13 -3.90
C ARG A 33 2.18 14.28 -2.93
N ASP A 34 0.99 14.85 -2.98
CA ASP A 34 0.60 15.97 -2.11
C ASP A 34 0.17 15.44 -0.72
N ILE A 35 0.84 15.95 0.32
CA ILE A 35 0.55 15.64 1.72
C ILE A 35 -0.89 16.09 2.11
N LYS A 36 -1.40 17.18 1.53
CA LYS A 36 -2.78 17.63 1.79
C LYS A 36 -3.78 16.60 1.28
N GLN A 37 -3.56 16.06 0.08
CA GLN A 37 -4.39 15.00 -0.49
C GLN A 37 -4.34 13.73 0.38
N ILE A 38 -3.15 13.31 0.84
CA ILE A 38 -2.99 12.18 1.76
C ILE A 38 -3.82 12.40 3.04
N ASN A 39 -3.75 13.61 3.62
CA ASN A 39 -4.50 13.92 4.83
C ASN A 39 -6.02 13.97 4.59
N SER A 40 -6.46 14.42 3.42
CA SER A 40 -7.88 14.40 3.02
C SER A 40 -8.41 12.97 2.90
N ILE A 41 -7.66 12.06 2.25
CA ILE A 41 -8.01 10.63 2.18
C ILE A 41 -8.09 10.03 3.60
N LYS A 42 -7.09 10.29 4.46
CA LYS A 42 -7.10 9.81 5.86
C LYS A 42 -8.34 10.27 6.61
N LYS A 43 -8.68 11.57 6.51
CA LYS A 43 -9.86 12.15 7.18
C LYS A 43 -11.15 11.52 6.67
N TYR A 44 -11.27 11.34 5.36
CA TYR A 44 -12.41 10.69 4.73
C TYR A 44 -12.57 9.24 5.23
N LEU A 45 -11.52 8.44 5.13
CA LEU A 45 -11.57 7.03 5.55
C LEU A 45 -11.86 6.88 7.04
N LYS A 46 -11.22 7.67 7.89
CA LYS A 46 -11.45 7.64 9.35
C LYS A 46 -12.90 7.94 9.72
N LYS A 47 -13.56 8.82 8.97
CA LYS A 47 -14.98 9.13 9.18
C LYS A 47 -15.91 7.96 8.83
N HIS A 48 -15.51 7.10 7.89
CA HIS A 48 -16.39 6.05 7.35
C HIS A 48 -16.08 4.66 7.89
N SER A 49 -14.81 4.33 8.14
CA SER A 49 -14.39 3.01 8.58
C SER A 49 -12.98 3.04 9.19
N GLU A 50 -12.84 2.67 10.46
CA GLU A 50 -11.53 2.54 11.11
C GLU A 50 -10.64 1.50 10.41
N ARG A 51 -11.21 0.36 9.98
CA ARG A 51 -10.46 -0.65 9.19
C ARG A 51 -9.85 -0.04 7.94
N ASP A 52 -10.63 0.71 7.18
CA ASP A 52 -10.22 1.25 5.88
C ASP A 52 -9.20 2.38 6.06
N TYR A 53 -9.33 3.14 7.16
CA TYR A 53 -8.32 4.10 7.59
C TYR A 53 -7.00 3.42 7.92
N VAL A 54 -7.03 2.33 8.70
CA VAL A 54 -5.81 1.58 9.05
C VAL A 54 -5.20 0.96 7.80
N LEU A 55 -6.00 0.40 6.89
CA LEU A 55 -5.53 -0.14 5.61
C LEU A 55 -4.71 0.89 4.82
N PHE A 56 -5.22 2.11 4.71
CA PHE A 56 -4.52 3.17 3.99
C PHE A 56 -3.26 3.63 4.72
N VAL A 57 -3.36 3.91 6.05
CA VAL A 57 -2.22 4.33 6.86
C VAL A 57 -1.12 3.28 6.85
N PHE A 58 -1.47 2.00 6.99
CA PHE A 58 -0.53 0.89 6.94
C PHE A 58 0.18 0.85 5.57
N GLY A 59 -0.59 0.86 4.48
CA GLY A 59 -0.05 0.75 3.12
C GLY A 59 0.91 1.88 2.73
N ILE A 60 0.58 3.14 3.06
CA ILE A 60 1.44 4.29 2.75
C ILE A 60 2.65 4.46 3.67
N ASN A 61 2.73 3.72 4.77
CA ASN A 61 3.86 3.78 5.71
C ASN A 61 4.75 2.53 5.66
N THR A 62 4.29 1.42 5.11
CA THR A 62 5.06 0.17 4.99
C THR A 62 5.45 -0.17 3.57
N GLY A 63 4.70 0.32 2.59
CA GLY A 63 4.93 0.00 1.18
C GLY A 63 4.74 -1.47 0.82
N LEU A 64 4.03 -2.26 1.64
CA LEU A 64 3.70 -3.64 1.34
C LEU A 64 2.74 -3.77 0.15
N LYS A 65 2.75 -4.92 -0.50
CA LYS A 65 1.72 -5.27 -1.49
C LYS A 65 0.39 -5.50 -0.79
N ILE A 66 -0.71 -5.17 -1.43
CA ILE A 66 -2.03 -5.41 -0.85
C ILE A 66 -2.25 -6.88 -0.47
N THR A 67 -1.74 -7.83 -1.24
CA THR A 67 -1.81 -9.26 -0.91
C THR A 67 -1.07 -9.59 0.38
N GLU A 68 0.11 -9.02 0.59
CA GLU A 68 0.90 -9.20 1.81
C GLU A 68 0.18 -8.60 3.03
N MET A 69 -0.52 -7.47 2.85
CA MET A 69 -1.27 -6.83 3.92
C MET A 69 -2.52 -7.61 4.32
N LEU A 70 -3.25 -8.16 3.35
CA LEU A 70 -4.52 -8.85 3.61
C LEU A 70 -4.34 -10.17 4.36
N ASP A 71 -3.15 -10.76 4.31
CA ASP A 71 -2.82 -12.01 5.01
C ASP A 71 -2.39 -11.79 6.47
N ILE A 72 -2.21 -10.52 6.91
CA ILE A 72 -1.78 -10.20 8.28
C ILE A 72 -2.89 -10.51 9.28
N LYS A 73 -2.54 -11.28 10.32
CA LYS A 73 -3.37 -11.48 11.53
C LYS A 73 -3.00 -10.46 12.62
N VAL A 74 -3.88 -10.27 13.57
CA VAL A 74 -3.63 -9.37 14.71
C VAL A 74 -2.38 -9.81 15.47
N ASP A 75 -2.20 -11.11 15.77
CA ASP A 75 -1.03 -11.64 16.48
C ASP A 75 0.31 -11.44 15.74
N ASP A 76 0.27 -11.27 14.42
CA ASP A 76 1.49 -11.02 13.65
C ASP A 76 2.10 -9.65 14.00
N VAL A 77 1.27 -8.69 14.40
CA VAL A 77 1.66 -7.30 14.67
C VAL A 77 1.64 -6.92 16.15
N PHE A 78 1.11 -7.78 17.03
CA PHE A 78 1.16 -7.57 18.48
C PHE A 78 2.22 -8.45 19.15
N GLU A 79 2.95 -7.88 20.10
CA GLU A 79 3.90 -8.59 20.95
C GLU A 79 3.21 -9.09 22.22
N LYS A 80 2.37 -8.25 22.80
CA LYS A 80 1.55 -8.49 23.99
C LYS A 80 0.26 -7.70 23.85
N GLU A 81 -0.69 -7.96 24.74
CA GLU A 81 -1.87 -7.13 24.86
C GLU A 81 -1.46 -5.65 24.97
N ASN A 82 -2.04 -4.81 24.13
CA ASN A 82 -1.76 -3.38 24.03
C ASN A 82 -0.36 -2.98 23.56
N CYS A 83 0.46 -3.90 23.07
CA CYS A 83 1.80 -3.61 22.59
C CYS A 83 1.98 -4.06 21.12
N VAL A 84 1.94 -3.10 20.19
CA VAL A 84 2.22 -3.36 18.79
C VAL A 84 3.72 -3.43 18.57
N LYS A 85 4.20 -4.48 17.89
CA LYS A 85 5.61 -4.71 17.53
C LYS A 85 6.20 -3.51 16.78
N ASP A 86 7.51 -3.33 16.90
CA ASP A 86 8.24 -2.37 16.08
C ASP A 86 8.45 -2.86 14.65
N PHE A 87 8.52 -4.17 14.46
CA PHE A 87 8.70 -4.81 13.17
C PHE A 87 7.70 -5.93 12.95
N TYR A 88 7.07 -5.91 11.78
CA TYR A 88 6.31 -7.04 11.26
C TYR A 88 7.23 -7.94 10.43
N LEU A 89 7.19 -9.24 10.68
CA LEU A 89 7.98 -10.23 9.98
C LEU A 89 7.19 -10.82 8.82
N LEU A 90 7.51 -10.37 7.61
CA LEU A 90 6.93 -10.91 6.39
C LEU A 90 7.73 -12.14 5.94
N SER A 91 7.11 -13.31 6.02
CA SER A 91 7.67 -14.54 5.47
C SER A 91 7.41 -14.60 3.97
N HIS A 92 8.45 -14.63 3.17
CA HIS A 92 8.35 -14.79 1.73
C HIS A 92 9.31 -15.89 1.25
N LYS A 93 8.75 -17.07 0.96
CA LYS A 93 9.51 -18.29 0.61
C LYS A 93 10.58 -18.59 1.67
N GLU A 94 11.86 -18.46 1.33
CA GLU A 94 12.99 -18.73 2.22
C GLU A 94 13.57 -17.49 2.91
N THR A 95 13.00 -16.30 2.68
CA THR A 95 13.51 -15.05 3.23
C THR A 95 12.50 -14.41 4.18
N LEU A 96 12.98 -14.02 5.36
CA LEU A 96 12.26 -13.17 6.29
C LEU A 96 12.59 -11.71 5.98
N LYS A 97 11.55 -10.90 5.83
CA LYS A 97 11.68 -9.47 5.63
C LYS A 97 11.07 -8.74 6.81
N GLU A 98 11.87 -7.95 7.48
CA GLU A 98 11.41 -7.05 8.53
C GLU A 98 10.81 -5.78 7.93
N VAL A 99 9.62 -5.43 8.40
CA VAL A 99 8.87 -4.25 7.96
C VAL A 99 8.61 -3.36 9.17
N TYR A 100 9.25 -2.20 9.21
CA TYR A 100 9.13 -1.27 10.32
C TYR A 100 7.72 -0.68 10.43
N LEU A 101 7.13 -0.75 11.61
CA LEU A 101 5.84 -0.19 11.96
C LEU A 101 6.06 1.11 12.74
N ASN A 102 6.00 2.24 12.07
CA ASN A 102 6.20 3.53 12.71
C ASN A 102 5.06 3.88 13.70
N HIS A 103 5.29 4.89 14.52
CA HIS A 103 4.36 5.30 15.57
C HIS A 103 2.91 5.53 15.08
N LYS A 104 2.74 6.13 13.87
CA LYS A 104 1.40 6.38 13.30
C LYS A 104 0.68 5.08 12.95
N VAL A 105 1.40 4.10 12.42
CA VAL A 105 0.86 2.77 12.12
C VAL A 105 0.47 2.06 13.42
N LYS A 106 1.37 2.06 14.41
CA LYS A 106 1.12 1.41 15.70
C LYS A 106 -0.10 2.00 16.41
N GLN A 107 -0.21 3.31 16.48
CA GLN A 107 -1.38 3.97 17.07
C GLN A 107 -2.68 3.63 16.33
N ALA A 108 -2.65 3.64 15.00
CA ALA A 108 -3.83 3.33 14.20
C ALA A 108 -4.30 1.87 14.39
N ILE A 109 -3.37 0.92 14.42
CA ILE A 109 -3.66 -0.51 14.67
C ILE A 109 -4.23 -0.68 16.07
N LEU A 110 -3.57 -0.14 17.09
CA LEU A 110 -3.98 -0.28 18.49
C LEU A 110 -5.40 0.21 18.70
N HIS A 111 -5.70 1.43 18.23
CA HIS A 111 -7.03 2.01 18.33
C HIS A 111 -8.09 1.14 17.62
N TYR A 112 -7.80 0.70 16.40
CA TYR A 112 -8.72 -0.11 15.59
C TYR A 112 -9.03 -1.46 16.23
N VAL A 113 -7.98 -2.19 16.65
CA VAL A 113 -8.14 -3.52 17.26
C VAL A 113 -8.94 -3.44 18.56
N HIS A 114 -8.71 -2.42 19.39
CA HIS A 114 -9.47 -2.19 20.61
C HIS A 114 -10.93 -1.81 20.33
N THR A 115 -11.16 -0.90 19.39
CA THR A 115 -12.52 -0.41 19.07
C THR A 115 -13.42 -1.55 18.54
N LEU A 116 -12.86 -2.49 17.78
CA LEU A 116 -13.61 -3.61 17.21
C LEU A 116 -13.44 -4.91 17.98
N HIS A 117 -12.73 -4.90 19.12
CA HIS A 117 -12.48 -6.09 19.95
C HIS A 117 -11.97 -7.30 19.14
N LEU A 118 -11.00 -7.05 18.24
CA LEU A 118 -10.44 -8.12 17.42
C LEU A 118 -9.54 -9.02 18.27
N SER A 119 -9.71 -10.33 18.15
CA SER A 119 -8.82 -11.32 18.74
C SER A 119 -7.57 -11.54 17.87
N GLY A 120 -6.53 -12.14 18.46
CA GLY A 120 -5.28 -12.41 17.77
C GLY A 120 -5.41 -13.21 16.47
N GLU A 121 -6.30 -14.21 16.45
CA GLU A 121 -6.57 -15.05 15.29
C GLU A 121 -7.29 -14.32 14.13
N ASN A 122 -7.90 -13.17 14.39
CA ASN A 122 -8.59 -12.42 13.35
C ASN A 122 -7.58 -11.83 12.35
N PHE A 123 -7.97 -11.80 11.07
CA PHE A 123 -7.24 -11.00 10.10
C PHE A 123 -7.33 -9.51 10.46
N LEU A 124 -6.21 -8.81 10.36
CA LEU A 124 -6.15 -7.36 10.66
C LEU A 124 -7.13 -6.58 9.78
N PHE A 125 -7.30 -6.98 8.52
CA PHE A 125 -8.24 -6.35 7.59
C PHE A 125 -9.45 -7.25 7.33
N LYS A 126 -10.08 -7.71 8.42
CA LYS A 126 -11.23 -8.62 8.39
C LYS A 126 -12.43 -7.99 7.68
N SER A 127 -13.16 -8.80 6.93
CA SER A 127 -14.45 -8.42 6.35
C SER A 127 -15.51 -8.30 7.46
N SER A 128 -16.42 -7.32 7.34
CA SER A 128 -17.57 -7.20 8.24
C SER A 128 -18.62 -8.32 8.09
N LYS A 129 -18.54 -9.07 6.99
CA LYS A 129 -19.53 -10.12 6.66
C LYS A 129 -19.02 -11.53 6.88
N THR A 130 -17.70 -11.71 6.98
CA THR A 130 -17.08 -13.04 7.07
C THR A 130 -15.85 -12.97 7.97
N ASP A 131 -15.37 -14.13 8.44
CA ASP A 131 -14.10 -14.21 9.21
C ASP A 131 -12.85 -14.13 8.31
N LYS A 132 -13.03 -13.99 7.00
CA LYS A 132 -11.94 -13.83 6.03
C LYS A 132 -11.55 -12.36 5.89
N PRO A 133 -10.33 -12.06 5.39
CA PRO A 133 -9.96 -10.69 5.08
C PRO A 133 -10.82 -10.14 3.92
N ILE A 134 -10.84 -8.82 3.78
CA ILE A 134 -11.43 -8.20 2.58
C ILE A 134 -10.66 -8.65 1.34
N THR A 135 -11.36 -8.67 0.21
CA THR A 135 -10.73 -9.05 -1.06
C THR A 135 -9.89 -7.89 -1.63
N ARG A 136 -8.95 -8.22 -2.53
CA ARG A 136 -8.17 -7.22 -3.27
C ARG A 136 -9.06 -6.22 -4.01
N GLN A 137 -10.18 -6.68 -4.58
CA GLN A 137 -11.14 -5.81 -5.27
C GLN A 137 -11.84 -4.86 -4.29
N GLN A 138 -12.21 -5.34 -3.10
CA GLN A 138 -12.78 -4.49 -2.06
C GLN A 138 -11.77 -3.43 -1.60
N ALA A 139 -10.53 -3.82 -1.32
CA ALA A 139 -9.46 -2.90 -0.98
C ALA A 139 -9.23 -1.84 -2.07
N TYR A 140 -9.23 -2.26 -3.35
CA TYR A 140 -9.13 -1.32 -4.47
C TYR A 140 -10.28 -0.30 -4.45
N ARG A 141 -11.54 -0.77 -4.35
CA ARG A 141 -12.73 0.11 -4.33
C ARG A 141 -12.67 1.11 -3.18
N ILE A 142 -12.26 0.66 -1.99
CA ILE A 142 -12.12 1.52 -0.81
C ILE A 142 -11.16 2.68 -1.09
N ILE A 143 -9.96 2.38 -1.60
CA ILE A 143 -8.94 3.40 -1.86
C ILE A 143 -9.35 4.32 -3.02
N HIS A 144 -9.89 3.74 -4.08
CA HIS A 144 -10.36 4.49 -5.25
C HIS A 144 -11.49 5.46 -4.89
N HIS A 145 -12.55 4.99 -4.24
CA HIS A 145 -13.66 5.85 -3.79
C HIS A 145 -13.21 6.94 -2.81
N ALA A 146 -12.27 6.63 -1.91
CA ALA A 146 -11.76 7.64 -1.00
C ALA A 146 -11.01 8.76 -1.74
N ALA A 147 -10.25 8.41 -2.78
CA ALA A 147 -9.55 9.39 -3.62
C ALA A 147 -10.53 10.25 -4.43
N GLU A 148 -11.53 9.62 -5.07
CA GLU A 148 -12.59 10.32 -5.80
C GLU A 148 -13.38 11.27 -4.89
N ALA A 149 -13.78 10.79 -3.70
CA ALA A 149 -14.58 11.57 -2.75
C ALA A 149 -13.87 12.84 -2.24
N VAL A 150 -12.53 12.88 -2.30
CA VAL A 150 -11.74 14.07 -1.92
C VAL A 150 -11.22 14.83 -3.14
N GLY A 151 -11.73 14.54 -4.34
CA GLY A 151 -11.44 15.26 -5.57
C GLY A 151 -10.01 15.05 -6.12
N ILE A 152 -9.41 13.88 -5.88
CA ILE A 152 -8.11 13.55 -6.47
C ILE A 152 -8.33 13.02 -7.88
N GLU A 153 -7.86 13.78 -8.85
CA GLU A 153 -7.81 13.36 -10.25
C GLU A 153 -6.71 12.33 -10.47
N GLY A 154 -6.97 11.38 -11.38
CA GLY A 154 -6.02 10.32 -11.73
C GLY A 154 -6.41 8.93 -11.20
N LYS A 155 -5.61 7.94 -11.58
CA LYS A 155 -5.89 6.55 -11.24
C LYS A 155 -5.24 6.18 -9.90
N ILE A 156 -6.04 6.25 -8.84
CA ILE A 156 -5.61 5.88 -7.49
C ILE A 156 -6.21 4.51 -7.12
N GLY A 157 -5.35 3.63 -6.61
CA GLY A 157 -5.74 2.29 -6.17
C GLY A 157 -4.75 1.72 -5.15
N THR A 158 -4.82 0.42 -4.90
CA THR A 158 -3.99 -0.23 -3.87
C THR A 158 -2.49 -0.09 -4.12
N ASN A 159 -2.05 -0.17 -5.38
CA ASN A 159 -0.65 0.05 -5.73
C ASN A 159 -0.19 1.50 -5.54
N SER A 160 -1.13 2.46 -5.54
CA SER A 160 -0.82 3.86 -5.24
C SER A 160 -0.29 4.04 -3.81
N MET A 161 -0.79 3.27 -2.84
CA MET A 161 -0.27 3.29 -1.47
C MET A 161 1.22 2.94 -1.43
N ARG A 162 1.61 1.86 -2.12
CA ARG A 162 3.00 1.40 -2.21
C ARG A 162 3.89 2.40 -2.96
N LYS A 163 3.39 3.00 -4.05
CA LYS A 163 4.10 4.07 -4.77
C LYS A 163 4.23 5.34 -3.91
N THR A 164 3.20 5.70 -3.16
CA THR A 164 3.22 6.84 -2.23
C THR A 164 4.29 6.65 -1.15
N PHE A 165 4.37 5.47 -0.54
CA PHE A 165 5.46 5.14 0.38
C PHE A 165 6.83 5.39 -0.25
N GLY A 166 7.09 4.77 -1.40
CA GLY A 166 8.40 4.87 -2.06
C GLY A 166 8.75 6.28 -2.50
N TYR A 167 7.78 7.02 -3.06
CA TYR A 167 7.98 8.40 -3.45
C TYR A 167 8.38 9.29 -2.26
N HIS A 168 7.62 9.23 -1.16
CA HIS A 168 7.92 10.04 0.02
C HIS A 168 9.18 9.59 0.76
N ALA A 169 9.50 8.30 0.76
CA ALA A 169 10.77 7.79 1.30
C ALA A 169 11.96 8.34 0.49
N TYR A 170 11.88 8.27 -0.85
CA TYR A 170 12.89 8.84 -1.73
C TYR A 170 13.06 10.34 -1.52
N LYS A 171 11.95 11.11 -1.44
CA LYS A 171 11.99 12.57 -1.18
C LYS A 171 12.58 12.92 0.18
N ARG A 172 12.58 12.00 1.12
CA ARG A 172 13.24 12.14 2.43
C ARG A 172 14.69 11.67 2.44
N GLY A 173 15.27 11.37 1.28
CA GLY A 173 16.67 10.99 1.15
C GLY A 173 16.97 9.51 1.33
N ILE A 174 15.96 8.64 1.41
CA ILE A 174 16.21 7.19 1.43
C ILE A 174 16.83 6.77 0.10
N ALA A 175 17.98 6.09 0.18
CA ALA A 175 18.70 5.64 -1.00
C ALA A 175 17.86 4.74 -1.89
N ILE A 176 17.93 4.95 -3.21
CA ILE A 176 17.16 4.19 -4.19
C ILE A 176 17.47 2.69 -4.14
N SER A 177 18.69 2.30 -3.79
CA SER A 177 19.08 0.90 -3.60
C SER A 177 18.32 0.21 -2.46
N LEU A 178 18.02 0.94 -1.37
CA LEU A 178 17.20 0.42 -0.28
C LEU A 178 15.75 0.24 -0.72
N LEU A 179 15.21 1.19 -1.47
CA LEU A 179 13.86 1.10 -2.04
C LEU A 179 13.77 -0.01 -3.08
N GLN A 180 14.79 -0.19 -3.92
CA GLN A 180 14.92 -1.29 -4.87
C GLN A 180 14.81 -2.64 -4.14
N LYS A 181 15.60 -2.82 -3.09
CA LYS A 181 15.56 -4.02 -2.25
C LYS A 181 14.20 -4.21 -1.57
N HIS A 182 13.63 -3.13 -1.02
CA HIS A 182 12.31 -3.15 -0.39
C HIS A 182 11.20 -3.58 -1.35
N PHE A 183 11.24 -3.12 -2.60
CA PHE A 183 10.25 -3.43 -3.63
C PHE A 183 10.55 -4.74 -4.39
N ASN A 184 11.72 -5.33 -4.17
CA ASN A 184 12.21 -6.49 -4.92
C ASN A 184 12.27 -6.22 -6.43
N HIS A 185 12.82 -5.06 -6.80
CA HIS A 185 13.06 -4.68 -8.19
C HIS A 185 14.45 -5.10 -8.64
N SER A 186 14.60 -5.39 -9.94
CA SER A 186 15.86 -5.86 -10.50
C SER A 186 16.91 -4.75 -10.64
N THR A 187 16.46 -3.50 -10.85
CA THR A 187 17.37 -2.36 -11.05
C THR A 187 16.88 -1.09 -10.36
N PRO A 188 17.81 -0.16 -10.02
CA PRO A 188 17.43 1.18 -9.54
C PRO A 188 16.56 1.95 -10.54
N SER A 189 16.83 1.81 -11.84
CA SER A 189 16.06 2.46 -12.91
C SER A 189 14.61 1.97 -12.95
N GLU A 190 14.38 0.69 -12.71
CA GLU A 190 13.04 0.12 -12.56
C GLU A 190 12.30 0.76 -11.37
N THR A 191 13.00 0.94 -10.25
CA THR A 191 12.43 1.56 -9.06
C THR A 191 12.05 3.02 -9.30
N LEU A 192 12.93 3.82 -9.93
CA LEU A 192 12.65 5.20 -10.30
C LEU A 192 11.44 5.29 -11.24
N LYS A 193 11.41 4.47 -12.28
CA LYS A 193 10.29 4.37 -13.22
C LYS A 193 8.98 3.98 -12.51
N TYR A 194 9.04 2.98 -11.61
CA TYR A 194 7.90 2.54 -10.82
C TYR A 194 7.32 3.68 -9.97
N LEU A 195 8.17 4.49 -9.36
CA LEU A 195 7.78 5.64 -8.53
C LEU A 195 7.37 6.87 -9.35
N GLY A 196 7.57 6.85 -10.67
CA GLY A 196 7.32 7.99 -11.55
C GLY A 196 8.27 9.17 -11.30
N ILE A 197 9.52 8.86 -10.94
CA ILE A 197 10.58 9.84 -10.67
C ILE A 197 11.45 9.95 -11.91
N SER A 198 11.63 11.16 -12.45
CA SER A 198 12.55 11.39 -13.56
C SER A 198 14.01 11.35 -13.08
N LYS A 199 14.92 10.96 -13.98
CA LYS A 199 16.37 10.95 -13.66
C LYS A 199 16.91 12.35 -13.34
N ASP A 200 16.25 13.38 -13.84
CA ASP A 200 16.63 14.79 -13.66
C ASP A 200 16.02 15.42 -12.39
N GLU A 201 15.15 14.67 -11.69
CA GLU A 201 14.54 15.13 -10.45
C GLU A 201 15.56 15.14 -9.32
N LYS A 202 16.21 16.31 -9.13
CA LYS A 202 17.22 16.50 -8.07
C LYS A 202 16.56 16.40 -6.70
N ILE A 203 17.08 15.50 -5.87
CA ILE A 203 16.81 15.52 -4.44
C ILE A 203 17.85 16.39 -3.78
N ARG A 204 17.40 17.37 -3.03
CA ARG A 204 18.27 18.14 -2.15
C ARG A 204 18.55 17.27 -0.91
N THR A 205 19.72 16.66 -0.86
CA THR A 205 20.16 15.88 0.30
C THR A 205 21.11 16.75 1.09
N GLU A 206 20.74 17.11 2.30
CA GLU A 206 21.64 17.75 3.26
C GLU A 206 22.24 16.64 4.11
N ILE A 207 23.51 16.35 3.89
CA ILE A 207 24.27 15.41 4.71
C ILE A 207 25.07 16.25 5.69
N ASP A 208 24.59 16.32 6.92
CA ASP A 208 25.32 16.91 8.03
C ASP A 208 25.94 15.78 8.85
N VAL A 209 27.25 15.64 8.75
CA VAL A 209 28.05 14.71 9.54
C VAL A 209 28.80 15.53 10.60
N ASN A 210 28.08 16.05 11.55
CA ASN A 210 28.65 16.80 12.66
C ASN A 210 29.34 15.84 13.64
N LEU A 211 30.60 15.48 13.35
CA LEU A 211 31.46 14.64 14.17
C LEU A 211 32.11 15.43 15.30
#